data_6254f1def2720f101630581303409253
#
_entry.id   6254f1def2720f101630581303409253
#
_cell.length_a   1.000
_cell.length_b   1.000
_cell.length_c   1.000
_cell.angle_alpha   90.00
_cell.angle_beta   90.00
_cell.angle_gamma   90.00
#
_symmetry.space_group_name_H-M   'P 1'
#
loop_
_entity.id
_entity.type
_entity.pdbx_description
1 polymer ?
#
loop_
_entity_poly.entity_id
_entity_poly.type
_entity_poly.pdbx_seq_one_letter_code
_entity_poly.pdbx_strand_id
1 'polypeptide(L)'
;MADFHIAPTGPLRVGVALGDRAWLDTPGDLVRVRAADLRGLTRKAAALREERPHVHALVDIDVMVARDAHSARAAMAAAPPRDGTTLLYVGTPVGLAGLIADIHALGIADGAVLIPLGRDGVIDLIRDEVLPAVRTMVSLHTETRLHTKTRESRTA
;
A
#
# COMPACT_ATOMS: atom_id res chain seq x y z
N MET A 1 21.70 -17.64 12.46
CA MET A 1 20.38 -17.22 11.98
C MET A 1 20.44 -15.74 11.66
N ALA A 2 20.31 -15.39 10.42
CA ALA A 2 20.23 -13.99 10.05
C ALA A 2 18.86 -13.46 10.49
N ASP A 3 18.85 -12.50 11.42
CA ASP A 3 17.66 -11.71 11.70
C ASP A 3 17.29 -10.96 10.42
N PHE A 4 16.32 -11.49 9.69
CA PHE A 4 15.69 -10.76 8.61
C PHE A 4 14.86 -9.61 9.22
N HIS A 5 15.54 -8.56 9.58
CA HIS A 5 14.89 -7.30 9.90
C HIS A 5 14.36 -6.71 8.59
N ILE A 6 13.17 -7.14 8.20
CA ILE A 6 12.43 -6.54 7.09
C ILE A 6 11.97 -5.17 7.59
N ALA A 7 12.72 -4.15 7.24
CA ALA A 7 12.39 -2.77 7.55
C ALA A 7 12.08 -2.03 6.23
N PRO A 8 11.21 -1.02 6.25
CA PRO A 8 11.00 -0.19 5.07
C PRO A 8 12.31 0.47 4.67
N THR A 9 12.62 0.45 3.40
CA THR A 9 13.87 0.99 2.83
C THR A 9 13.81 2.50 2.58
N GLY A 10 12.66 3.13 2.83
CA GLY A 10 12.47 4.55 2.61
C GLY A 10 11.07 5.03 2.98
N PRO A 11 10.73 6.29 2.67
CA PRO A 11 9.40 6.82 2.93
C PRO A 11 8.33 6.10 2.11
N LEU A 12 7.13 5.99 2.67
CA LEU A 12 5.98 5.44 1.97
C LEU A 12 5.61 6.32 0.77
N ARG A 13 5.35 5.68 -0.35
CA ARG A 13 4.90 6.33 -1.58
C ARG A 13 3.51 5.82 -1.93
N VAL A 14 2.57 6.73 -2.16
CA VAL A 14 1.20 6.38 -2.57
C VAL A 14 0.82 7.19 -3.79
N GLY A 15 0.32 6.50 -4.80
CA GLY A 15 -0.22 7.12 -6.01
C GLY A 15 -1.64 6.66 -6.29
N VAL A 16 -2.30 7.32 -7.23
CA VAL A 16 -3.62 6.97 -7.72
C VAL A 16 -3.57 6.87 -9.24
N ALA A 17 -4.10 5.80 -9.79
CA ALA A 17 -4.21 5.60 -11.23
C ALA A 17 -5.67 5.70 -11.67
N LEU A 18 -5.93 6.51 -12.68
CA LEU A 18 -7.24 6.69 -13.32
C LEU A 18 -7.07 6.48 -14.82
N GLY A 19 -7.54 5.33 -15.33
CA GLY A 19 -7.30 4.94 -16.70
C GLY A 19 -5.80 4.87 -17.01
N ASP A 20 -5.37 5.56 -18.07
CA ASP A 20 -3.95 5.58 -18.48
C ASP A 20 -3.09 6.58 -17.69
N ARG A 21 -3.68 7.33 -16.77
CA ARG A 21 -2.98 8.33 -15.96
C ARG A 21 -2.73 7.83 -14.56
N ALA A 22 -1.50 8.02 -14.09
CA ALA A 22 -1.15 7.77 -12.69
C ALA A 22 -0.54 9.04 -12.09
N TRP A 23 -1.02 9.41 -10.92
CA TRP A 23 -0.44 10.50 -10.11
C TRP A 23 0.39 9.89 -9.01
N LEU A 24 1.68 10.17 -9.06
CA LEU A 24 2.65 9.78 -8.06
C LEU A 24 3.32 11.05 -7.53
N ASP A 25 3.22 11.24 -6.26
CA ASP A 25 3.67 12.47 -5.57
C ASP A 25 5.20 12.53 -5.37
N THR A 26 5.94 11.57 -5.90
CA THR A 26 7.36 11.45 -5.57
C THR A 26 8.21 11.11 -6.81
N PRO A 27 9.30 11.85 -7.05
CA PRO A 27 10.25 11.50 -8.10
C PRO A 27 11.08 10.26 -7.72
N GLY A 28 11.53 9.53 -8.72
CA GLY A 28 12.42 8.39 -8.57
C GLY A 28 12.11 7.26 -9.56
N ASP A 29 12.99 6.28 -9.58
CA ASP A 29 12.79 5.06 -10.38
C ASP A 29 11.76 4.17 -9.69
N LEU A 30 10.52 4.21 -10.19
CA LEU A 30 9.39 3.49 -9.65
C LEU A 30 8.98 2.37 -10.59
N VAL A 31 8.75 1.18 -10.05
CA VAL A 31 8.20 0.05 -10.80
C VAL A 31 6.92 -0.41 -10.14
N ARG A 32 5.85 -0.47 -10.94
CA ARG A 32 4.56 -1.01 -10.50
C ARG A 32 4.58 -2.52 -10.56
N VAL A 33 4.21 -3.16 -9.46
CA VAL A 33 4.16 -4.61 -9.33
C VAL A 33 2.70 -5.05 -9.23
N ARG A 34 2.32 -6.00 -10.06
CA ARG A 34 0.98 -6.62 -10.04
C ARG A 34 1.08 -8.04 -9.49
N ALA A 35 0.21 -8.34 -8.55
CA ALA A 35 0.05 -9.68 -8.00
C ALA A 35 -1.39 -9.89 -7.51
N ALA A 36 -1.91 -11.09 -7.65
CA ALA A 36 -3.27 -11.42 -7.23
C ALA A 36 -3.40 -11.50 -5.69
N ASP A 37 -2.30 -11.77 -5.01
CA ASP A 37 -2.24 -11.92 -3.55
C ASP A 37 -0.94 -11.38 -2.96
N LEU A 38 -0.89 -11.26 -1.63
CA LEU A 38 0.28 -10.77 -0.90
C LEU A 38 1.51 -11.66 -1.04
N ARG A 39 1.32 -12.97 -1.18
CA ARG A 39 2.42 -13.92 -1.37
C ARG A 39 3.11 -13.71 -2.70
N GLY A 40 2.33 -13.58 -3.77
CA GLY A 40 2.83 -13.27 -5.10
C GLY A 40 3.50 -11.90 -5.14
N LEU A 41 2.93 -10.90 -4.47
CA LEU A 41 3.52 -9.58 -4.32
C LEU A 41 4.91 -9.64 -3.66
N THR A 42 5.01 -10.33 -2.52
CA THR A 42 6.26 -10.46 -1.77
C THR A 42 7.37 -11.06 -2.63
N ARG A 43 7.06 -12.13 -3.38
CA ARG A 43 8.03 -12.78 -4.28
C ARG A 43 8.48 -11.86 -5.41
N LYS A 44 7.53 -11.20 -6.07
CA LYS A 44 7.83 -10.29 -7.20
C LYS A 44 8.63 -9.08 -6.77
N ALA A 45 8.28 -8.48 -5.64
CA ALA A 45 8.99 -7.33 -5.10
C ALA A 45 10.42 -7.70 -4.65
N ALA A 46 10.60 -8.87 -4.04
CA ALA A 46 11.93 -9.37 -3.67
C ALA A 46 12.82 -9.62 -4.91
N ALA A 47 12.29 -10.26 -5.94
CA ALA A 47 12.99 -10.48 -7.20
C ALA A 47 13.40 -9.15 -7.87
N LEU A 48 12.50 -8.17 -7.88
CA LEU A 48 12.78 -6.84 -8.41
C LEU A 48 13.94 -6.15 -7.67
N ARG A 49 13.98 -6.26 -6.34
CA ARG A 49 15.06 -5.68 -5.52
C ARG A 49 16.40 -6.34 -5.75
N GLU A 50 16.43 -7.64 -6.02
CA GLU A 50 17.65 -8.35 -6.37
C GLU A 50 18.21 -7.90 -7.73
N GLU A 51 17.34 -7.76 -8.74
CA GLU A 51 17.73 -7.32 -10.07
C GLU A 51 18.08 -5.82 -10.14
N ARG A 52 17.31 -5.00 -9.44
CA ARG A 52 17.36 -3.54 -9.51
C ARG A 52 17.27 -2.91 -8.10
N PRO A 53 18.34 -2.96 -7.30
CA PRO A 53 18.32 -2.55 -5.87
C PRO A 53 17.93 -1.08 -5.61
N HIS A 54 18.10 -0.21 -6.58
CA HIS A 54 17.81 1.23 -6.48
C HIS A 54 16.39 1.60 -6.89
N VAL A 55 15.60 0.65 -7.37
CA VAL A 55 14.22 0.87 -7.82
C VAL A 55 13.25 0.70 -6.66
N HIS A 56 12.23 1.56 -6.61
CA HIS A 56 11.14 1.44 -5.65
C HIS A 56 10.00 0.62 -6.23
N ALA A 57 9.59 -0.42 -5.51
CA ALA A 57 8.48 -1.28 -5.87
C ALA A 57 7.17 -0.72 -5.31
N LEU A 58 6.21 -0.41 -6.19
CA LEU A 58 4.85 0.01 -5.83
C LEU A 58 3.87 -1.08 -6.21
N VAL A 59 3.02 -1.51 -5.28
CA VAL A 59 1.98 -2.49 -5.57
C VAL A 59 0.75 -1.83 -6.17
N ASP A 60 0.25 -2.38 -7.27
CA ASP A 60 -1.06 -2.04 -7.80
C ASP A 60 -2.15 -2.67 -6.94
N ILE A 61 -3.09 -1.87 -6.46
CA ILE A 61 -4.24 -2.33 -5.68
C ILE A 61 -5.53 -1.82 -6.33
N ASP A 62 -6.37 -2.73 -6.79
CA ASP A 62 -7.75 -2.40 -7.17
C ASP A 62 -8.55 -2.09 -5.89
N VAL A 63 -9.23 -0.96 -5.85
CA VAL A 63 -9.82 -0.42 -4.63
C VAL A 63 -11.32 -0.17 -4.79
N MET A 64 -12.11 -0.79 -3.93
CA MET A 64 -13.50 -0.45 -3.72
C MET A 64 -13.70 -0.10 -2.24
N VAL A 65 -13.78 1.18 -1.94
CA VAL A 65 -14.02 1.69 -0.59
C VAL A 65 -15.38 2.36 -0.48
N ALA A 66 -15.99 2.19 0.68
CA ALA A 66 -17.21 2.88 1.09
C ALA A 66 -17.14 3.18 2.59
N ARG A 67 -18.10 3.91 3.12
CA ARG A 67 -18.13 4.29 4.54
C ARG A 67 -18.18 3.09 5.49
N ASP A 68 -18.75 1.99 5.03
CA ASP A 68 -18.81 0.72 5.76
C ASP A 68 -18.53 -0.47 4.82
N ALA A 69 -18.12 -1.58 5.42
CA ALA A 69 -17.73 -2.78 4.68
C ALA A 69 -18.90 -3.44 3.92
N HIS A 70 -20.12 -3.31 4.42
CA HIS A 70 -21.29 -3.85 3.74
C HIS A 70 -21.57 -3.10 2.43
N SER A 71 -21.57 -1.78 2.47
CA SER A 71 -21.73 -0.92 1.30
C SER A 71 -20.62 -1.14 0.26
N ALA A 72 -19.38 -1.30 0.71
CA ALA A 72 -18.26 -1.60 -0.18
C ALA A 72 -18.44 -2.95 -0.91
N ARG A 73 -18.85 -3.98 -0.21
CA ARG A 73 -19.14 -5.30 -0.80
C ARG A 73 -20.30 -5.24 -1.78
N ALA A 74 -21.37 -4.51 -1.45
CA ALA A 74 -22.51 -4.33 -2.33
C ALA A 74 -22.11 -3.60 -3.63
N ALA A 75 -21.31 -2.55 -3.52
CA ALA A 75 -20.78 -1.82 -4.67
C ALA A 75 -19.86 -2.70 -5.53
N MET A 76 -19.04 -3.54 -4.91
CA MET A 76 -18.18 -4.48 -5.63
C MET A 76 -18.97 -5.55 -6.38
N ALA A 77 -20.06 -6.06 -5.79
CA ALA A 77 -20.94 -7.02 -6.44
C ALA A 77 -21.63 -6.47 -7.70
N ALA A 78 -21.87 -5.15 -7.73
CA ALA A 78 -22.45 -4.45 -8.87
C ALA A 78 -21.38 -3.95 -9.90
N ALA A 79 -20.10 -4.09 -9.59
CA ALA A 79 -19.02 -3.62 -10.45
C ALA A 79 -18.79 -4.59 -11.64
N PRO A 80 -18.22 -4.08 -12.76
CA PRO A 80 -17.83 -4.94 -13.87
C PRO A 80 -16.84 -6.01 -13.45
N PRO A 81 -16.81 -7.17 -14.13
CA PRO A 81 -15.80 -8.21 -13.88
C PRO A 81 -14.39 -7.66 -14.05
N ARG A 82 -13.46 -8.17 -13.23
CA ARG A 82 -12.02 -7.87 -13.31
C ARG A 82 -11.24 -9.17 -13.60
N ASP A 83 -10.05 -9.02 -14.14
CA ASP A 83 -9.22 -10.17 -14.54
C ASP A 83 -8.59 -10.93 -13.36
N GLY A 84 -8.61 -10.37 -12.16
CA GLY A 84 -8.05 -11.00 -10.96
C GLY A 84 -6.52 -11.04 -10.89
N THR A 85 -5.82 -10.29 -11.74
CA THR A 85 -4.36 -10.25 -11.75
C THR A 85 -3.75 -9.26 -10.78
N THR A 86 -4.57 -8.39 -10.22
CA THR A 86 -4.19 -7.30 -9.32
C THR A 86 -4.75 -7.55 -7.93
N LEU A 87 -3.99 -7.21 -6.89
CA LEU A 87 -4.48 -7.24 -5.52
C LEU A 87 -5.75 -6.42 -5.40
N LEU A 88 -6.76 -6.95 -4.75
CA LEU A 88 -8.06 -6.31 -4.56
C LEU A 88 -8.29 -5.97 -3.09
N TYR A 89 -8.68 -4.74 -2.83
CA TYR A 89 -9.20 -4.33 -1.54
C TYR A 89 -10.66 -3.89 -1.66
N VAL A 90 -11.51 -4.44 -0.79
CA VAL A 90 -12.93 -4.06 -0.65
C VAL A 90 -13.23 -3.83 0.82
N GLY A 91 -13.55 -2.60 1.20
CA GLY A 91 -13.82 -2.28 2.60
C GLY A 91 -13.86 -0.78 2.89
N THR A 92 -13.44 -0.41 4.09
CA THR A 92 -13.44 0.97 4.56
C THR A 92 -12.14 1.69 4.24
N PRO A 93 -12.14 3.03 4.18
CA PRO A 93 -10.91 3.81 4.00
C PRO A 93 -9.83 3.53 5.05
N VAL A 94 -10.21 3.39 6.32
CA VAL A 94 -9.28 3.07 7.42
C VAL A 94 -8.64 1.68 7.24
N GLY A 95 -9.43 0.69 6.82
CA GLY A 95 -8.91 -0.64 6.54
C GLY A 95 -7.91 -0.65 5.38
N LEU A 96 -8.16 0.11 4.32
CA LEU A 96 -7.21 0.26 3.22
C LEU A 96 -5.92 0.96 3.68
N ALA A 97 -6.04 2.02 4.45
CA ALA A 97 -4.88 2.71 5.00
C ALA A 97 -4.02 1.79 5.86
N GLY A 98 -4.64 0.94 6.68
CA GLY A 98 -3.95 -0.08 7.47
C GLY A 98 -3.19 -1.08 6.60
N LEU A 99 -3.81 -1.59 5.54
CA LEU A 99 -3.16 -2.51 4.59
C LEU A 99 -1.92 -1.87 3.94
N ILE A 100 -2.04 -0.64 3.47
CA ILE A 100 -0.92 0.09 2.85
C ILE A 100 0.22 0.31 3.86
N ALA A 101 -0.13 0.74 5.07
CA ALA A 101 0.85 0.95 6.14
C ALA A 101 1.59 -0.34 6.52
N ASP A 102 0.88 -1.46 6.59
CA ASP A 102 1.45 -2.77 6.89
C ASP A 102 2.37 -3.29 5.78
N ILE A 103 1.96 -3.16 4.52
CA ILE A 103 2.80 -3.53 3.37
C ILE A 103 4.13 -2.76 3.41
N HIS A 104 4.09 -1.49 3.72
CA HIS A 104 5.29 -0.66 3.87
C HIS A 104 6.10 -1.03 5.11
N ALA A 105 5.47 -1.15 6.28
CA ALA A 105 6.13 -1.43 7.54
C ALA A 105 6.83 -2.80 7.55
N LEU A 106 6.27 -3.79 6.86
CA LEU A 106 6.84 -5.12 6.68
C LEU A 106 7.91 -5.17 5.56
N GLY A 107 8.16 -4.06 4.87
CA GLY A 107 9.13 -4.01 3.78
C GLY A 107 8.74 -4.84 2.55
N ILE A 108 7.47 -5.17 2.39
CA ILE A 108 6.98 -5.95 1.23
C ILE A 108 7.08 -5.12 -0.04
N ALA A 109 6.63 -3.87 0.02
CA ALA A 109 6.77 -2.90 -1.07
C ALA A 109 7.03 -1.50 -0.49
N ASP A 110 7.51 -0.59 -1.34
CA ASP A 110 7.85 0.78 -0.94
C ASP A 110 6.62 1.70 -0.97
N GLY A 111 5.51 1.20 -1.48
CA GLY A 111 4.25 1.93 -1.54
C GLY A 111 3.21 1.23 -2.39
N ALA A 112 2.16 1.95 -2.72
CA ALA A 112 1.03 1.45 -3.48
C ALA A 112 0.54 2.45 -4.54
N VAL A 113 0.02 1.91 -5.63
CA VAL A 113 -0.77 2.64 -6.61
C VAL A 113 -2.22 2.16 -6.49
N LEU A 114 -3.10 3.05 -6.09
CA LEU A 114 -4.52 2.76 -5.90
C LEU A 114 -5.27 2.92 -7.21
N ILE A 115 -5.98 1.89 -7.62
CA ILE A 115 -6.78 1.87 -8.84
C ILE A 115 -8.26 1.86 -8.41
N PRO A 116 -8.94 3.02 -8.42
CA PRO A 116 -10.33 3.08 -8.00
C PRO A 116 -11.23 2.25 -8.92
N LEU A 117 -12.04 1.39 -8.32
CA LEU A 117 -13.11 0.67 -9.00
C LEU A 117 -14.43 1.40 -8.72
N GLY A 118 -15.13 1.82 -9.76
CA GLY A 118 -16.39 2.52 -9.62
C GLY A 118 -16.31 4.01 -9.84
N ARG A 119 -17.27 4.75 -9.26
CA ARG A 119 -17.52 6.15 -9.56
C ARG A 119 -16.81 7.12 -8.61
N ASP A 120 -17.02 8.40 -8.84
CA ASP A 120 -16.34 9.54 -8.19
C ASP A 120 -16.26 9.47 -6.65
N GLY A 121 -17.25 8.87 -5.98
CA GLY A 121 -17.24 8.70 -4.52
C GLY A 121 -16.08 7.89 -3.95
N VAL A 122 -15.55 6.92 -4.71
CA VAL A 122 -14.35 6.15 -4.30
C VAL A 122 -13.12 7.04 -4.32
N ILE A 123 -12.99 7.87 -5.32
CA ILE A 123 -11.88 8.82 -5.45
C ILE A 123 -11.88 9.83 -4.31
N ASP A 124 -13.05 10.37 -3.98
CA ASP A 124 -13.20 11.31 -2.86
C ASP A 124 -12.80 10.68 -1.53
N LEU A 125 -13.24 9.45 -1.26
CA LEU A 125 -12.84 8.71 -0.05
C LEU A 125 -11.34 8.42 -0.01
N ILE A 126 -10.73 8.11 -1.14
CA ILE A 126 -9.26 7.94 -1.21
C ILE A 126 -8.56 9.24 -0.84
N ARG A 127 -8.93 10.34 -1.47
CA ARG A 127 -8.32 11.64 -1.25
C ARG A 127 -8.52 12.16 0.17
N ASP A 128 -9.75 12.08 0.68
CA ASP A 128 -10.15 12.77 1.91
C ASP A 128 -9.98 11.91 3.16
N GLU A 129 -9.98 10.59 3.05
CA GLU A 129 -9.90 9.67 4.18
C GLU A 129 -8.71 8.70 4.13
N VAL A 130 -8.46 8.04 3.00
CA VAL A 130 -7.38 7.05 2.90
C VAL A 130 -6.01 7.71 3.01
N LEU A 131 -5.72 8.70 2.18
CA LEU A 131 -4.39 9.32 2.16
C LEU A 131 -4.02 9.99 3.47
N PRO A 132 -4.90 10.76 4.16
CA PRO A 132 -4.61 11.28 5.50
C PRO A 132 -4.38 10.19 6.54
N ALA A 133 -5.19 9.12 6.53
CA ALA A 133 -5.04 8.01 7.47
C ALA A 133 -3.72 7.26 7.29
N VAL A 134 -3.29 7.02 6.05
CA VAL A 134 -1.99 6.41 5.73
C VAL A 134 -0.85 7.23 6.33
N ARG A 135 -0.85 8.55 6.14
CA ARG A 135 0.18 9.45 6.68
C ARG A 135 0.26 9.36 8.21
N THR A 136 -0.88 9.36 8.87
CA THR A 136 -0.96 9.22 10.33
C THR A 136 -0.41 7.87 10.81
N MET A 137 -0.81 6.77 10.17
CA MET A 137 -0.35 5.43 10.55
C MET A 137 1.15 5.24 10.35
N VAL A 138 1.70 5.76 9.27
CA VAL A 138 3.15 5.69 9.02
C VAL A 138 3.94 6.49 10.04
N SER A 139 3.47 7.67 10.43
CA SER A 139 4.10 8.47 11.50
C SER A 139 4.12 7.72 12.82
N LEU A 140 3.01 7.09 13.22
CA LEU A 140 2.92 6.28 14.43
C LEU A 140 3.88 5.08 14.41
N HIS A 141 4.00 4.38 13.30
CA HIS A 141 4.95 3.28 13.16
C HIS A 141 6.40 3.74 13.30
N THR A 142 6.74 4.90 12.76
CA THR A 142 8.07 5.50 12.87
C THR A 142 8.41 5.86 14.31
N GLU A 143 7.49 6.50 15.03
CA GLU A 143 7.66 6.88 16.44
C GLU A 143 7.83 5.65 17.34
N THR A 144 7.03 4.62 17.14
CA THR A 144 7.13 3.37 17.91
C THR A 144 8.48 2.72 17.73
N ARG A 145 9.01 2.68 16.51
CA ARG A 145 10.36 2.13 16.22
C ARG A 145 11.48 2.93 16.87
N LEU A 146 11.41 4.24 16.85
CA LEU A 146 12.40 5.11 17.50
C LEU A 146 12.43 4.87 19.02
N HIS A 147 11.27 4.74 19.66
CA HIS A 147 11.16 4.46 21.09
C HIS A 147 11.74 3.09 21.46
N THR A 148 11.47 2.05 20.69
CA THR A 148 12.00 0.71 20.91
C THR A 148 13.51 0.69 20.80
N LYS A 149 14.08 1.31 19.77
CA LYS A 149 15.53 1.36 19.55
C LYS A 149 16.26 2.14 20.65
N THR A 150 15.66 3.21 21.16
CA THR A 150 16.24 4.00 22.26
C THR A 150 16.23 3.22 23.58
N ARG A 151 15.25 2.34 23.78
CA ARG A 151 15.14 1.53 24.99
C ARG A 151 16.18 0.39 25.00
N GLU A 152 16.44 -0.22 23.86
CA GLU A 152 17.50 -1.26 23.73
C GLU A 152 18.90 -0.69 23.91
N SER A 153 19.16 0.53 23.44
CA SER A 153 20.46 1.20 23.61
C SER A 153 20.76 1.66 25.04
N ARG A 154 19.76 1.68 25.92
CA ARG A 154 19.90 2.07 27.33
C ARG A 154 20.14 0.89 28.28
N THR A 155 20.02 -0.33 27.81
CA THR A 155 20.16 -1.57 28.60
C THR A 155 21.49 -2.31 28.33
N ALA A 156 22.31 -1.74 27.48
CA ALA A 156 23.66 -2.24 27.20
C ALA A 156 24.74 -1.50 27.99
#